data_bd4d98b5793cf9cc91fc37758372e933
#
_entry.id   bd4d98b5793cf9cc91fc37758372e933
#
_cell.length_a   1.000
_cell.length_b   1.000
_cell.length_c   1.000
_cell.angle_alpha   90.00
_cell.angle_beta   90.00
_cell.angle_gamma   90.00
#
_symmetry.space_group_name_H-M   'P 1'
#
loop_
_entity.id
_entity.type
_entity.pdbx_description
1 polymer ?
#
loop_
_entity_poly.entity_id
_entity_poly.type
_entity_poly.pdbx_seq_one_letter_code
_entity_poly.pdbx_strand_id
1 'polypeptide(L)'
;CACLVGSEMCIRDRDMGVPAATEFLDTITPQYIADLITWGAIGARTTESQVHRELASGLSMPVGFKNGTSGSLQIAVDAIVSSSCPHCFLSVTKQGVSAIVSTTGNKSCHLILRGSSLGPNFDEEHVKEAVAALQKSGINNRIMIDCSHGNSCKDYRKQPAVAANIAEQISNGSDQVVAVMIESNIVEGAQPLSSDLVYGKSITDQCIGWETTEEVLETLAAAVRRRRAKRQEA
;
A
#
# COMPACT_ATOMS: atom_id res chain seq x y z
N CYS A 1 -3.23 14.02 -22.25
CA CYS A 1 -2.16 14.36 -21.33
C CYS A 1 -2.42 14.12 -19.84
N ALA A 2 -3.31 13.19 -19.48
CA ALA A 2 -3.50 12.83 -18.07
C ALA A 2 -2.20 12.32 -17.41
N CYS A 3 -1.32 11.65 -18.17
CA CYS A 3 -0.01 11.21 -17.69
C CYS A 3 0.93 12.37 -17.33
N LEU A 4 0.88 13.48 -18.06
CA LEU A 4 1.69 14.67 -17.76
C LEU A 4 1.23 15.35 -16.46
N VAL A 5 -0.06 15.42 -16.21
CA VAL A 5 -0.61 15.99 -14.97
C VAL A 5 -0.21 15.14 -13.76
N GLY A 6 -0.28 13.81 -13.88
CA GLY A 6 0.18 12.91 -12.81
C GLY A 6 1.69 13.04 -12.54
N SER A 7 2.50 13.16 -13.57
CA SER A 7 3.94 13.38 -13.45
C SER A 7 4.28 14.72 -12.82
N GLU A 8 3.59 15.80 -13.19
CA GLU A 8 3.77 17.12 -12.58
C GLU A 8 3.43 17.12 -11.09
N MET A 9 2.37 16.43 -10.67
CA MET A 9 2.03 16.28 -9.25
C MET A 9 3.16 15.57 -8.50
N CYS A 10 3.64 14.43 -9.00
CA CYS A 10 4.73 13.69 -8.38
C CYS A 10 6.04 14.48 -8.32
N ILE A 11 6.35 15.30 -9.33
CA ILE A 11 7.51 16.20 -9.33
C ILE A 11 7.36 17.25 -8.23
N ARG A 12 6.18 17.89 -8.10
CA ARG A 12 5.91 18.86 -7.04
C ARG A 12 6.03 18.25 -5.65
N ASP A 13 5.42 17.08 -5.44
CA ASP A 13 5.49 16.38 -4.16
C ASP A 13 6.94 16.10 -3.77
N ARG A 14 7.74 15.65 -4.73
CA ARG A 14 9.16 15.41 -4.53
C ARG A 14 9.94 16.68 -4.21
N ASP A 15 9.67 17.77 -4.91
CA ASP A 15 10.31 19.09 -4.66
C ASP A 15 9.95 19.63 -3.27
N MET A 16 8.75 19.33 -2.78
CA MET A 16 8.29 19.65 -1.41
C MET A 16 8.80 18.67 -0.36
N GLY A 17 9.53 17.61 -0.74
CA GLY A 17 10.00 16.57 0.17
C GLY A 17 8.93 15.55 0.61
N VAL A 18 7.80 15.48 -0.10
CA VAL A 18 6.74 14.50 0.14
C VAL A 18 6.91 13.33 -0.82
N PRO A 19 7.20 12.10 -0.34
CA PRO A 19 7.34 10.94 -1.20
C PRO A 19 6.02 10.57 -1.87
N ALA A 20 6.03 10.46 -3.21
CA ALA A 20 4.86 10.03 -3.98
C ALA A 20 4.72 8.52 -3.97
N ALA A 21 3.48 8.05 -3.92
CA ALA A 21 3.11 6.63 -4.02
C ALA A 21 1.98 6.45 -5.05
N THR A 22 1.87 5.24 -5.61
CA THR A 22 0.81 4.90 -6.55
C THR A 22 0.40 3.43 -6.48
N GLU A 23 -0.83 3.11 -6.89
CA GLU A 23 -1.23 1.76 -7.25
C GLU A 23 -0.96 1.54 -8.74
N PHE A 24 -0.20 0.51 -9.08
CA PHE A 24 0.07 0.16 -10.47
C PHE A 24 -1.11 -0.64 -11.05
N LEU A 25 -1.96 0.02 -11.81
CA LEU A 25 -3.17 -0.55 -12.41
C LEU A 25 -2.94 -1.14 -13.80
N ASP A 26 -1.89 -0.69 -14.48
CA ASP A 26 -1.48 -1.18 -15.80
C ASP A 26 0.04 -1.34 -15.88
N THR A 27 0.52 -1.95 -16.95
CA THR A 27 1.94 -2.29 -17.14
C THR A 27 2.72 -1.29 -18.01
N ILE A 28 2.06 -0.26 -18.51
CA ILE A 28 2.66 0.74 -19.42
C ILE A 28 2.99 2.04 -18.67
N THR A 29 2.06 2.57 -17.89
CA THR A 29 2.23 3.80 -17.11
C THR A 29 3.51 3.80 -16.26
N PRO A 30 3.94 2.68 -15.62
CA PRO A 30 5.19 2.64 -14.88
C PRO A 30 6.44 3.04 -15.66
N GLN A 31 6.46 2.82 -16.98
CA GLN A 31 7.56 3.26 -17.84
C GLN A 31 7.79 4.77 -17.83
N TYR A 32 6.77 5.54 -17.49
CA TYR A 32 6.79 7.00 -17.52
C TYR A 32 6.89 7.65 -16.14
N ILE A 33 6.50 6.96 -15.08
CA ILE A 33 6.40 7.54 -13.73
C ILE A 33 7.24 6.84 -12.68
N ALA A 34 7.79 5.64 -12.93
CA ALA A 34 8.43 4.83 -11.90
C ALA A 34 9.62 5.53 -11.20
N ASP A 35 10.33 6.40 -11.90
CA ASP A 35 11.44 7.20 -11.35
C ASP A 35 10.99 8.34 -10.41
N LEU A 36 9.71 8.67 -10.41
CA LEU A 36 9.09 9.65 -9.51
C LEU A 36 8.43 9.01 -8.29
N ILE A 37 8.20 7.69 -8.32
CA ILE A 37 7.43 6.96 -7.31
C ILE A 37 8.38 6.35 -6.28
N THR A 38 8.12 6.60 -5.01
CA THR A 38 8.90 6.09 -3.88
C THR A 38 8.39 4.75 -3.37
N TRP A 39 7.09 4.50 -3.50
CA TRP A 39 6.43 3.28 -3.08
C TRP A 39 5.28 2.94 -4.02
N GLY A 40 5.12 1.66 -4.37
CA GLY A 40 4.05 1.19 -5.23
C GLY A 40 3.18 0.13 -4.57
N ALA A 41 1.91 0.03 -4.99
CA ALA A 41 1.00 -1.02 -4.56
C ALA A 41 0.50 -1.85 -5.75
N ILE A 42 0.26 -3.14 -5.48
CA ILE A 42 -0.56 -4.02 -6.30
C ILE A 42 -1.85 -4.30 -5.52
N GLY A 43 -2.98 -3.93 -6.10
CA GLY A 43 -4.28 -4.03 -5.47
C GLY A 43 -4.77 -5.47 -5.32
N ALA A 44 -5.77 -5.67 -4.44
CA ALA A 44 -6.31 -7.00 -4.14
C ALA A 44 -6.90 -7.72 -5.38
N ARG A 45 -7.37 -6.97 -6.38
CA ARG A 45 -7.92 -7.52 -7.62
C ARG A 45 -6.85 -7.94 -8.63
N THR A 46 -5.64 -7.43 -8.49
CA THR A 46 -4.51 -7.64 -9.41
C THR A 46 -3.37 -8.44 -8.80
N THR A 47 -3.41 -8.77 -7.51
CA THR A 47 -2.38 -9.57 -6.82
C THR A 47 -2.20 -10.97 -7.46
N GLU A 48 -3.25 -11.56 -8.03
CA GLU A 48 -3.16 -12.84 -8.75
C GLU A 48 -2.61 -12.69 -10.19
N SER A 49 -2.60 -11.48 -10.71
CA SER A 49 -2.22 -11.22 -12.10
C SER A 49 -0.75 -11.45 -12.33
N GLN A 50 -0.41 -12.34 -13.25
CA GLN A 50 0.97 -12.64 -13.63
C GLN A 50 1.70 -11.41 -14.17
N VAL A 51 1.05 -10.61 -15.02
CA VAL A 51 1.67 -9.41 -15.60
C VAL A 51 1.98 -8.34 -14.54
N HIS A 52 1.20 -8.26 -13.46
CA HIS A 52 1.49 -7.34 -12.33
C HIS A 52 2.64 -7.87 -11.46
N ARG A 53 2.78 -9.18 -11.29
CA ARG A 53 3.92 -9.80 -10.61
C ARG A 53 5.21 -9.62 -11.40
N GLU A 54 5.16 -9.78 -12.72
CA GLU A 54 6.26 -9.50 -13.64
C GLU A 54 6.65 -8.03 -13.59
N LEU A 55 5.68 -7.12 -13.66
CA LEU A 55 5.91 -5.69 -13.50
C LEU A 55 6.64 -5.39 -12.19
N ALA A 56 6.11 -5.86 -11.06
CA ALA A 56 6.68 -5.62 -9.74
C ALA A 56 8.13 -6.13 -9.62
N SER A 57 8.47 -7.22 -10.32
CA SER A 57 9.84 -7.77 -10.37
C SER A 57 10.85 -6.81 -10.99
N GLY A 58 10.41 -5.87 -11.82
CA GLY A 58 11.25 -4.90 -12.52
C GLY A 58 11.27 -3.51 -11.87
N LEU A 59 10.45 -3.27 -10.85
CA LEU A 59 10.40 -1.98 -10.17
C LEU A 59 11.54 -1.85 -9.15
N SER A 60 12.11 -0.64 -9.06
CA SER A 60 13.24 -0.34 -8.17
C SER A 60 12.82 0.11 -6.77
N MET A 61 11.53 0.51 -6.59
CA MET A 61 10.98 0.90 -5.29
C MET A 61 10.36 -0.30 -4.58
N PRO A 62 10.11 -0.22 -3.25
CA PRO A 62 9.31 -1.19 -2.54
C PRO A 62 7.88 -1.27 -3.10
N VAL A 63 7.35 -2.50 -3.21
CA VAL A 63 5.99 -2.75 -3.72
C VAL A 63 5.21 -3.59 -2.71
N GLY A 64 4.06 -3.07 -2.29
CA GLY A 64 3.14 -3.77 -1.41
C GLY A 64 2.09 -4.56 -2.20
N PHE A 65 1.90 -5.83 -1.86
CA PHE A 65 0.85 -6.68 -2.39
C PHE A 65 -0.29 -6.84 -1.39
N LYS A 66 -1.49 -6.41 -1.77
CA LYS A 66 -2.69 -6.59 -0.93
C LYS A 66 -3.13 -8.04 -0.95
N ASN A 67 -3.56 -8.58 0.21
CA ASN A 67 -4.24 -9.88 0.24
C ASN A 67 -5.48 -9.86 -0.65
N GLY A 68 -5.88 -11.04 -1.14
CA GLY A 68 -7.03 -11.17 -2.04
C GLY A 68 -8.33 -10.66 -1.40
N THR A 69 -9.30 -10.29 -2.22
CA THR A 69 -10.62 -9.81 -1.77
C THR A 69 -11.39 -10.83 -0.93
N SER A 70 -11.13 -12.13 -1.15
CA SER A 70 -11.66 -13.24 -0.34
C SER A 70 -10.98 -13.42 1.03
N GLY A 71 -9.89 -12.69 1.29
CA GLY A 71 -9.10 -12.80 2.51
C GLY A 71 -7.86 -13.69 2.38
N SER A 72 -7.64 -14.36 1.24
CA SER A 72 -6.47 -15.23 1.07
C SER A 72 -5.16 -14.45 1.19
N LEU A 73 -4.37 -14.81 2.20
CA LEU A 73 -3.00 -14.32 2.39
C LEU A 73 -2.03 -14.98 1.41
N GLN A 74 -2.26 -16.26 1.12
CA GLN A 74 -1.35 -17.07 0.29
C GLN A 74 -1.14 -16.46 -1.08
N ILE A 75 -2.18 -15.90 -1.69
CA ILE A 75 -2.11 -15.22 -2.99
C ILE A 75 -1.09 -14.09 -2.99
N ALA A 76 -1.05 -13.27 -1.92
CA ALA A 76 -0.10 -12.18 -1.80
C ALA A 76 1.31 -12.68 -1.47
N VAL A 77 1.42 -13.72 -0.65
CA VAL A 77 2.71 -14.39 -0.37
C VAL A 77 3.32 -14.93 -1.66
N ASP A 78 2.54 -15.65 -2.48
CA ASP A 78 2.98 -16.19 -3.77
C ASP A 78 3.36 -15.07 -4.75
N ALA A 79 2.64 -13.95 -4.74
CA ALA A 79 2.96 -12.78 -5.55
C ALA A 79 4.30 -12.16 -5.16
N ILE A 80 4.59 -12.04 -3.86
CA ILE A 80 5.86 -11.53 -3.34
C ILE A 80 7.00 -12.46 -3.73
N VAL A 81 6.85 -13.78 -3.56
CA VAL A 81 7.85 -14.78 -3.96
C VAL A 81 8.13 -14.65 -5.45
N SER A 82 7.08 -14.67 -6.27
CA SER A 82 7.21 -14.55 -7.73
C SER A 82 7.94 -13.26 -8.12
N SER A 83 7.50 -12.12 -7.59
CA SER A 83 8.09 -10.81 -7.92
C SER A 83 9.53 -10.64 -7.41
N SER A 84 9.96 -11.44 -6.44
CA SER A 84 11.34 -11.44 -5.95
C SER A 84 12.34 -12.12 -6.88
N CYS A 85 11.83 -12.86 -7.88
CA CYS A 85 12.63 -13.60 -8.86
C CYS A 85 12.78 -12.82 -10.18
N PRO A 86 13.81 -13.12 -10.98
CA PRO A 86 13.92 -12.60 -12.35
C PRO A 86 12.79 -13.11 -13.25
N HIS A 87 12.34 -12.24 -14.15
CA HIS A 87 11.33 -12.56 -15.17
C HIS A 87 11.78 -12.10 -16.54
N CYS A 88 11.20 -12.73 -17.59
CA CYS A 88 11.38 -12.34 -18.99
C CYS A 88 10.02 -12.34 -19.67
N PHE A 89 9.55 -11.18 -20.10
CA PHE A 89 8.18 -11.00 -20.60
C PHE A 89 8.08 -9.90 -21.65
N LEU A 90 6.98 -9.89 -22.38
CA LEU A 90 6.67 -8.83 -23.34
C LEU A 90 6.15 -7.59 -22.62
N SER A 91 6.72 -6.45 -22.94
CA SER A 91 6.29 -5.15 -22.43
C SER A 91 6.54 -4.06 -23.47
N VAL A 92 6.29 -2.81 -23.08
CA VAL A 92 6.44 -1.63 -23.93
C VAL A 92 7.57 -0.77 -23.38
N THR A 93 8.44 -0.29 -24.26
CA THR A 93 9.50 0.67 -23.91
C THR A 93 8.94 2.08 -23.72
N LYS A 94 9.74 3.01 -23.18
CA LYS A 94 9.38 4.45 -23.09
C LYS A 94 9.07 5.08 -24.45
N GLN A 95 9.56 4.52 -25.55
CA GLN A 95 9.27 4.96 -26.91
C GLN A 95 8.00 4.35 -27.50
N GLY A 96 7.23 3.55 -26.70
CA GLY A 96 6.01 2.91 -27.16
C GLY A 96 6.21 1.69 -28.05
N VAL A 97 7.42 1.12 -28.07
CA VAL A 97 7.77 -0.04 -28.91
C VAL A 97 7.69 -1.31 -28.07
N SER A 98 7.07 -2.36 -28.61
CA SER A 98 7.05 -3.69 -27.99
C SER A 98 8.45 -4.26 -27.88
N ALA A 99 8.79 -4.79 -26.72
CA ALA A 99 10.09 -5.37 -26.45
C ALA A 99 9.99 -6.54 -25.46
N ILE A 100 10.99 -7.42 -25.49
CA ILE A 100 11.20 -8.39 -24.42
C ILE A 100 11.96 -7.68 -23.32
N VAL A 101 11.37 -7.67 -22.11
CA VAL A 101 11.97 -7.08 -20.92
C VAL A 101 12.44 -8.20 -19.99
N SER A 102 13.68 -8.09 -19.53
CA SER A 102 14.24 -8.98 -18.50
C SER A 102 14.42 -8.19 -17.21
N THR A 103 13.94 -8.74 -16.10
CA THR A 103 14.03 -8.15 -14.77
C THR A 103 14.96 -8.95 -13.87
N THR A 104 15.39 -8.36 -12.76
CA THR A 104 16.28 -9.00 -11.79
C THR A 104 15.57 -9.51 -10.55
N GLY A 105 14.27 -9.22 -10.42
CA GLY A 105 13.49 -9.45 -9.21
C GLY A 105 13.55 -8.29 -8.21
N ASN A 106 12.44 -8.06 -7.51
CA ASN A 106 12.30 -7.01 -6.49
C ASN A 106 12.20 -7.63 -5.10
N LYS A 107 13.28 -7.64 -4.34
CA LYS A 107 13.35 -8.17 -2.97
C LYS A 107 12.72 -7.26 -1.90
N SER A 108 12.27 -6.07 -2.28
CA SER A 108 11.62 -5.11 -1.38
C SER A 108 10.10 -5.20 -1.40
N CYS A 109 9.55 -6.24 -2.05
CA CYS A 109 8.12 -6.52 -1.99
C CYS A 109 7.69 -6.94 -0.59
N HIS A 110 6.48 -6.52 -0.18
CA HIS A 110 5.94 -6.80 1.15
C HIS A 110 4.42 -6.98 1.12
N LEU A 111 3.87 -7.51 2.21
CA LEU A 111 2.45 -7.78 2.36
C LEU A 111 1.68 -6.54 2.85
N ILE A 112 0.46 -6.36 2.32
CA ILE A 112 -0.53 -5.40 2.83
C ILE A 112 -1.77 -6.17 3.28
N LEU A 113 -2.13 -6.05 4.55
CA LEU A 113 -3.38 -6.54 5.10
C LEU A 113 -4.48 -5.48 4.88
N ARG A 114 -5.52 -5.82 4.12
CA ARG A 114 -6.60 -4.91 3.75
C ARG A 114 -7.99 -5.34 4.22
N GLY A 115 -8.06 -6.42 5.04
CA GLY A 115 -9.32 -7.08 5.33
C GLY A 115 -9.87 -7.86 4.13
N SER A 116 -11.10 -8.31 4.26
CA SER A 116 -11.77 -9.13 3.24
C SER A 116 -13.29 -8.96 3.29
N SER A 117 -13.99 -9.69 2.44
CA SER A 117 -15.45 -9.85 2.51
C SER A 117 -15.91 -10.63 3.76
N LEU A 118 -15.00 -11.38 4.40
CA LEU A 118 -15.26 -12.16 5.61
C LEU A 118 -15.05 -11.34 6.89
N GLY A 119 -14.32 -10.22 6.79
CA GLY A 119 -14.06 -9.32 7.92
C GLY A 119 -12.68 -8.66 7.88
N PRO A 120 -12.39 -7.88 8.93
CA PRO A 120 -11.08 -7.25 9.15
C PRO A 120 -9.96 -8.28 9.40
N ASN A 121 -8.69 -7.86 9.19
CA ASN A 121 -7.49 -8.66 9.47
C ASN A 121 -6.33 -7.81 10.01
N PHE A 122 -6.61 -6.77 10.78
CA PHE A 122 -5.62 -5.83 11.29
C PHE A 122 -5.16 -6.10 12.72
N ASP A 123 -5.87 -6.95 13.45
CA ASP A 123 -5.56 -7.26 14.85
C ASP A 123 -4.30 -8.12 14.99
N GLU A 124 -3.83 -8.26 16.24
CA GLU A 124 -2.57 -8.93 16.57
C GLU A 124 -2.54 -10.41 16.14
N GLU A 125 -3.69 -11.09 16.17
CA GLU A 125 -3.80 -12.50 15.80
C GLU A 125 -3.57 -12.67 14.30
N HIS A 126 -4.28 -11.90 13.47
CA HIS A 126 -4.09 -11.91 12.01
C HIS A 126 -2.70 -11.45 11.59
N VAL A 127 -2.12 -10.47 12.30
CA VAL A 127 -0.72 -10.06 12.06
C VAL A 127 0.24 -11.21 12.33
N LYS A 128 0.07 -11.98 13.42
CA LYS A 128 0.88 -13.16 13.72
C LYS A 128 0.73 -14.26 12.66
N GLU A 129 -0.48 -14.54 12.20
CA GLU A 129 -0.74 -15.46 11.10
C GLU A 129 -0.03 -15.04 9.82
N ALA A 130 -0.13 -13.78 9.46
CA ALA A 130 0.54 -13.22 8.28
C ALA A 130 2.07 -13.32 8.38
N VAL A 131 2.64 -13.00 9.54
CA VAL A 131 4.08 -13.17 9.82
C VAL A 131 4.52 -14.62 9.66
N ALA A 132 3.76 -15.56 10.21
CA ALA A 132 4.07 -16.99 10.10
C ALA A 132 4.05 -17.46 8.64
N ALA A 133 3.08 -17.00 7.83
CA ALA A 133 3.00 -17.31 6.40
C ALA A 133 4.21 -16.77 5.61
N LEU A 134 4.62 -15.54 5.89
CA LEU A 134 5.80 -14.91 5.27
C LEU A 134 7.09 -15.65 5.65
N GLN A 135 7.27 -15.98 6.94
CA GLN A 135 8.44 -16.71 7.43
C GLN A 135 8.56 -18.10 6.82
N LYS A 136 7.42 -18.82 6.71
CA LYS A 136 7.38 -20.14 6.06
C LYS A 136 7.86 -20.09 4.60
N SER A 137 7.65 -18.98 3.94
CA SER A 137 8.05 -18.75 2.54
C SER A 137 9.43 -18.10 2.40
N GLY A 138 10.16 -17.88 3.51
CA GLY A 138 11.48 -17.26 3.50
C GLY A 138 11.49 -15.78 3.12
N ILE A 139 10.36 -15.11 3.29
CA ILE A 139 10.17 -13.71 2.93
C ILE A 139 10.35 -12.83 4.17
N ASN A 140 10.72 -11.56 3.95
CA ASN A 140 10.73 -10.55 4.99
C ASN A 140 9.33 -10.41 5.63
N ASN A 141 9.26 -10.49 6.94
CA ASN A 141 8.03 -10.46 7.74
C ASN A 141 7.49 -9.03 8.03
N ARG A 142 7.86 -8.05 7.23
CA ARG A 142 7.34 -6.69 7.33
C ARG A 142 5.98 -6.56 6.68
N ILE A 143 5.04 -5.97 7.39
CA ILE A 143 3.63 -5.86 7.01
C ILE A 143 3.21 -4.41 7.02
N MET A 144 2.46 -4.01 6.00
CA MET A 144 1.65 -2.80 6.00
C MET A 144 0.21 -3.17 6.32
N ILE A 145 -0.49 -2.34 7.06
CA ILE A 145 -1.93 -2.50 7.31
C ILE A 145 -2.68 -1.33 6.67
N ASP A 146 -3.62 -1.68 5.80
CA ASP A 146 -4.57 -0.75 5.19
C ASP A 146 -5.73 -0.55 6.17
N CYS A 147 -5.87 0.66 6.71
CA CYS A 147 -6.90 1.02 7.68
C CYS A 147 -8.30 1.15 7.07
N SER A 148 -8.39 1.23 5.74
CA SER A 148 -9.65 1.33 4.99
C SER A 148 -10.17 -0.03 4.52
N HIS A 149 -10.89 -0.07 3.42
CA HIS A 149 -11.40 -1.25 2.73
C HIS A 149 -12.13 -2.25 3.64
N GLY A 150 -11.69 -3.52 3.67
CA GLY A 150 -12.26 -4.55 4.52
C GLY A 150 -11.99 -4.33 6.00
N ASN A 151 -10.89 -3.70 6.36
CA ASN A 151 -10.53 -3.42 7.74
C ASN A 151 -11.44 -2.37 8.40
N SER A 152 -11.94 -1.40 7.64
CA SER A 152 -12.95 -0.44 8.10
C SER A 152 -14.39 -0.86 7.76
N CYS A 153 -14.59 -2.03 7.14
CA CYS A 153 -15.88 -2.43 6.57
C CYS A 153 -16.42 -1.40 5.55
N LYS A 154 -15.54 -0.71 4.83
CA LYS A 154 -15.83 0.40 3.90
C LYS A 154 -16.50 1.62 4.55
N ASP A 155 -16.42 1.77 5.85
CA ASP A 155 -16.85 2.96 6.58
C ASP A 155 -15.61 3.77 7.00
N TYR A 156 -15.36 4.92 6.33
CA TYR A 156 -14.19 5.75 6.58
C TYR A 156 -14.05 6.19 8.04
N ARG A 157 -15.18 6.35 8.76
CA ARG A 157 -15.22 6.74 10.17
C ARG A 157 -14.60 5.71 11.11
N LYS A 158 -14.39 4.47 10.63
CA LYS A 158 -13.74 3.40 11.39
C LYS A 158 -12.24 3.37 11.22
N GLN A 159 -11.66 4.06 10.22
CA GLN A 159 -10.21 4.08 10.01
C GLN A 159 -9.43 4.56 11.25
N PRO A 160 -9.88 5.60 12.00
CA PRO A 160 -9.19 5.99 13.23
C PRO A 160 -9.15 4.87 14.30
N ALA A 161 -10.22 4.09 14.44
CA ALA A 161 -10.25 2.98 15.39
C ALA A 161 -9.30 1.84 14.98
N VAL A 162 -9.20 1.55 13.68
CA VAL A 162 -8.22 0.60 13.15
C VAL A 162 -6.80 1.09 13.42
N ALA A 163 -6.51 2.36 13.12
CA ALA A 163 -5.21 2.96 13.39
C ALA A 163 -4.85 2.98 14.89
N ALA A 164 -5.82 3.21 15.77
CA ALA A 164 -5.63 3.14 17.22
C ALA A 164 -5.24 1.73 17.70
N ASN A 165 -5.88 0.69 17.17
CA ASN A 165 -5.49 -0.70 17.46
C ASN A 165 -4.05 -1.00 16.99
N ILE A 166 -3.70 -0.57 15.78
CA ILE A 166 -2.33 -0.72 15.26
C ILE A 166 -1.34 0.04 16.15
N ALA A 167 -1.68 1.25 16.59
CA ALA A 167 -0.86 2.05 17.50
C ALA A 167 -0.64 1.34 18.85
N GLU A 168 -1.64 0.65 19.36
CA GLU A 168 -1.52 -0.17 20.56
C GLU A 168 -0.55 -1.34 20.35
N GLN A 169 -0.69 -2.11 19.27
CA GLN A 169 0.24 -3.19 18.91
C GLN A 169 1.69 -2.68 18.82
N ILE A 170 1.91 -1.53 18.15
CA ILE A 170 3.24 -0.90 18.05
C ILE A 170 3.76 -0.50 19.43
N SER A 171 2.93 0.14 20.27
CA SER A 171 3.29 0.55 21.64
C SER A 171 3.67 -0.62 22.54
N ASN A 172 3.05 -1.80 22.28
CA ASN A 172 3.32 -3.04 23.00
C ASN A 172 4.56 -3.80 22.48
N GLY A 173 5.25 -3.24 21.47
CA GLY A 173 6.54 -3.76 21.01
C GLY A 173 6.53 -4.40 19.63
N SER A 174 5.38 -4.51 18.95
CA SER A 174 5.34 -5.05 17.59
C SER A 174 6.28 -4.28 16.67
N ASP A 175 7.12 -4.99 15.93
CA ASP A 175 8.02 -4.45 14.91
C ASP A 175 7.74 -4.99 13.51
N GLN A 176 6.78 -5.87 13.39
CA GLN A 176 6.33 -6.43 12.13
C GLN A 176 5.49 -5.44 11.32
N VAL A 177 4.63 -4.66 12.01
CA VAL A 177 3.87 -3.59 11.36
C VAL A 177 4.78 -2.39 11.16
N VAL A 178 5.15 -2.14 9.92
CA VAL A 178 6.13 -1.09 9.54
C VAL A 178 5.49 0.12 8.86
N ALA A 179 4.27 -0.03 8.36
CA ALA A 179 3.55 1.03 7.66
C ALA A 179 2.03 0.86 7.81
N VAL A 180 1.32 1.95 7.59
CA VAL A 180 -0.14 1.98 7.47
C VAL A 180 -0.54 2.64 6.15
N MET A 181 -1.72 2.29 5.65
CA MET A 181 -2.36 2.96 4.53
C MET A 181 -3.68 3.56 5.04
N ILE A 182 -3.96 4.80 4.69
CA ILE A 182 -5.13 5.55 5.15
C ILE A 182 -5.76 6.23 3.93
N GLU A 183 -7.05 6.08 3.75
CA GLU A 183 -7.80 6.86 2.76
C GLU A 183 -8.21 8.20 3.39
N SER A 184 -7.56 9.26 2.95
CA SER A 184 -7.67 10.62 3.47
C SER A 184 -7.81 11.62 2.35
N ASN A 185 -8.56 12.70 2.60
CA ASN A 185 -8.65 13.85 1.71
C ASN A 185 -8.86 15.13 2.55
N ILE A 186 -8.94 16.29 1.91
CA ILE A 186 -9.19 17.57 2.60
C ILE A 186 -10.56 17.54 3.27
N VAL A 187 -11.60 17.08 2.55
CA VAL A 187 -12.97 16.97 3.03
C VAL A 187 -13.35 15.49 3.17
N GLU A 188 -13.96 15.14 4.28
CA GLU A 188 -14.37 13.77 4.58
C GLU A 188 -15.47 13.23 3.67
N GLY A 189 -15.57 11.90 3.60
CA GLY A 189 -16.58 11.16 2.85
C GLY A 189 -16.24 11.02 1.37
N ALA A 190 -17.27 10.87 0.57
CA ALA A 190 -17.19 10.81 -0.90
C ALA A 190 -18.38 11.55 -1.51
N GLN A 191 -18.28 11.85 -2.80
CA GLN A 191 -19.33 12.47 -3.60
C GLN A 191 -19.47 11.75 -4.95
N PRO A 192 -20.66 11.73 -5.54
CA PRO A 192 -20.81 11.23 -6.91
C PRO A 192 -20.15 12.16 -7.90
N LEU A 193 -19.68 11.59 -9.03
CA LEU A 193 -19.17 12.40 -10.13
C LEU A 193 -20.32 13.26 -10.71
N SER A 194 -20.17 14.58 -10.68
CA SER A 194 -21.16 15.55 -11.13
C SER A 194 -20.47 16.80 -11.70
N SER A 195 -21.25 17.76 -12.22
CA SER A 195 -20.75 19.07 -12.65
C SER A 195 -20.32 19.96 -11.48
N ASP A 196 -20.91 19.74 -10.29
CA ASP A 196 -20.72 20.57 -9.10
C ASP A 196 -19.96 19.80 -8.03
N LEU A 197 -18.64 19.67 -8.21
CA LEU A 197 -17.78 18.94 -7.29
C LEU A 197 -17.29 19.84 -6.15
N VAL A 198 -17.35 19.31 -4.93
CA VAL A 198 -16.68 19.90 -3.77
C VAL A 198 -15.19 19.60 -3.87
N TYR A 199 -14.37 20.65 -3.95
CA TYR A 199 -12.92 20.52 -4.00
C TYR A 199 -12.40 19.79 -2.75
N GLY A 200 -11.46 18.86 -2.94
CA GLY A 200 -10.87 18.10 -1.85
C GLY A 200 -11.74 16.98 -1.26
N LYS A 201 -12.88 16.64 -1.89
CA LYS A 201 -13.72 15.51 -1.52
C LYS A 201 -13.60 14.38 -2.54
N SER A 202 -13.41 13.15 -2.08
CA SER A 202 -13.24 11.98 -2.96
C SER A 202 -14.43 11.75 -3.88
N ILE A 203 -14.17 11.31 -5.11
CA ILE A 203 -15.17 10.82 -6.06
C ILE A 203 -15.16 9.28 -6.21
N THR A 204 -14.37 8.60 -5.40
CA THR A 204 -14.23 7.14 -5.34
C THR A 204 -14.53 6.66 -3.92
N ASP A 205 -13.57 6.05 -3.23
CA ASP A 205 -13.76 5.55 -1.87
C ASP A 205 -13.85 6.70 -0.85
N GLN A 206 -14.58 6.44 0.22
CA GLN A 206 -14.79 7.41 1.29
C GLN A 206 -13.50 7.62 2.10
N CYS A 207 -13.12 8.88 2.30
CA CYS A 207 -11.93 9.29 3.02
C CYS A 207 -12.25 9.90 4.38
N ILE A 208 -11.32 9.83 5.33
CA ILE A 208 -11.32 10.72 6.50
C ILE A 208 -10.90 12.12 6.08
N GLY A 209 -11.33 13.15 6.83
CA GLY A 209 -10.96 14.54 6.62
C GLY A 209 -9.54 14.85 7.12
N TRP A 210 -9.08 16.07 6.81
CA TRP A 210 -7.72 16.50 7.16
C TRP A 210 -7.45 16.48 8.67
N GLU A 211 -8.33 17.08 9.46
CA GLU A 211 -8.18 17.15 10.92
C GLU A 211 -8.11 15.74 11.56
N THR A 212 -9.00 14.84 11.16
CA THR A 212 -8.97 13.44 11.62
C THR A 212 -7.67 12.74 11.18
N THR A 213 -7.15 13.08 10.02
CA THR A 213 -5.87 12.52 9.52
C THR A 213 -4.70 12.96 10.41
N GLU A 214 -4.65 14.23 10.81
CA GLU A 214 -3.61 14.73 11.72
C GLU A 214 -3.66 14.01 13.07
N GLU A 215 -4.85 13.81 13.65
CA GLU A 215 -5.05 13.07 14.90
C GLU A 215 -4.56 11.61 14.78
N VAL A 216 -4.88 10.93 13.68
CA VAL A 216 -4.44 9.56 13.41
C VAL A 216 -2.92 9.49 13.29
N LEU A 217 -2.30 10.42 12.56
CA LEU A 217 -0.85 10.48 12.41
C LEU A 217 -0.14 10.71 13.74
N GLU A 218 -0.64 11.62 14.59
CA GLU A 218 -0.04 11.84 15.91
C GLU A 218 -0.20 10.63 16.84
N THR A 219 -1.34 9.94 16.78
CA THR A 219 -1.57 8.69 17.52
C THR A 219 -0.53 7.63 17.16
N LEU A 220 -0.30 7.41 15.88
CA LEU A 220 0.71 6.47 15.37
C LEU A 220 2.14 6.91 15.72
N ALA A 221 2.44 8.21 15.59
CA ALA A 221 3.74 8.76 15.93
C ALA A 221 4.05 8.60 17.42
N ALA A 222 3.08 8.86 18.30
CA ALA A 222 3.21 8.66 19.74
C ALA A 222 3.46 7.17 20.08
N ALA A 223 2.82 6.24 19.39
CA ALA A 223 3.03 4.81 19.55
C ALA A 223 4.48 4.39 19.19
N VAL A 224 4.99 4.90 18.08
CA VAL A 224 6.37 4.65 17.65
C VAL A 224 7.38 5.23 18.65
N ARG A 225 7.13 6.44 19.16
CA ARG A 225 7.98 7.06 20.21
C ARG A 225 8.01 6.18 21.47
N ARG A 226 6.85 5.70 21.93
CA ARG A 226 6.75 4.78 23.10
C ARG A 226 7.53 3.48 22.87
N ARG A 227 7.39 2.85 21.71
CA ARG A 227 8.13 1.63 21.36
C ARG A 227 9.64 1.87 21.38
N ARG A 228 10.10 3.01 20.82
CA ARG A 228 11.52 3.38 20.79
C ARG A 228 12.09 3.61 22.20
N ALA A 229 11.34 4.30 23.08
CA ALA A 229 11.74 4.51 24.47
C ALA A 229 11.93 3.17 25.21
N LYS A 230 10.93 2.28 25.14
CA LYS A 230 11.04 0.94 25.76
C LYS A 230 12.25 0.12 25.31
N ARG A 231 12.69 0.30 24.04
CA ARG A 231 13.88 -0.41 23.51
C ARG A 231 15.21 0.20 23.97
N GLN A 232 15.22 1.44 24.44
CA GLN A 232 16.41 2.08 24.99
C GLN A 232 16.59 1.75 26.47
N GLU A 233 15.52 1.36 27.15
CA GLU A 233 15.51 0.98 28.57
C GLU A 233 15.80 -0.52 28.81
N ALA A 234 15.70 -1.35 27.75
CA ALA A 234 15.93 -2.80 27.79
C ALA A 234 17.35 -3.17 27.34
#